data_28785a02828392f2ffbce8e739f1b2f2
#
_entry.id   28785a02828392f2ffbce8e739f1b2f2
#
_cell.length_a   1.000
_cell.length_b   1.000
_cell.length_c   1.000
_cell.angle_alpha   90.00
_cell.angle_beta   90.00
_cell.angle_gamma   90.00
#
_symmetry.space_group_name_H-M   'P 1'
#
loop_
_entity.id
_entity.type
_entity.pdbx_description
1 polymer ?
#
loop_
_entity_poly.entity_id
_entity_poly.type
_entity_poly.pdbx_seq_one_letter_code
_entity_poly.pdbx_strand_id
1 'polypeptide(L)'
;MQVEHQKQIQEVKQSYEAEHRKQSEYIDKILRYFPYVEKLMPMIKYLSEKMGFNDNLIKLLCTFKEIPVKGKLYSTMFNQSFSADGAVCSLKEDKEGRFDLRIDGVSHHSWFRRKKDEFMQSLGMPTRKQNKGIQL
;
A
#
# COMPACT_ATOMS: atom_id res chain seq x y z
N MET A 1 30.70 13.76 -39.13
CA MET A 1 30.04 12.55 -38.57
C MET A 1 29.72 12.67 -37.08
N GLN A 2 30.66 13.08 -36.25
CA GLN A 2 30.40 13.21 -34.81
C GLN A 2 29.36 14.30 -34.48
N VAL A 3 29.34 15.40 -35.21
CA VAL A 3 28.42 16.50 -34.98
C VAL A 3 26.97 16.09 -35.30
N GLU A 4 26.76 15.35 -36.39
CA GLU A 4 25.44 14.86 -36.77
C GLU A 4 24.89 13.85 -35.77
N HIS A 5 25.74 12.97 -35.26
CA HIS A 5 25.36 11.97 -34.27
C HIS A 5 24.92 12.63 -32.95
N GLN A 6 25.68 13.64 -32.50
CA GLN A 6 25.32 14.39 -31.30
C GLN A 6 24.03 15.16 -31.48
N LYS A 7 23.79 15.71 -32.66
CA LYS A 7 22.56 16.43 -32.97
C LYS A 7 21.35 15.50 -32.92
N GLN A 8 21.48 14.29 -33.47
CA GLN A 8 20.41 13.29 -33.44
C GLN A 8 20.08 12.86 -32.02
N ILE A 9 21.09 12.61 -31.19
CA ILE A 9 20.90 12.25 -29.77
C ILE A 9 20.17 13.38 -29.03
N GLN A 10 20.55 14.62 -29.29
CA GLN A 10 19.93 15.78 -28.65
C GLN A 10 18.47 15.94 -29.06
N GLU A 11 18.15 15.74 -30.33
CA GLU A 11 16.77 15.78 -30.82
C GLU A 11 15.91 14.72 -30.18
N VAL A 12 16.39 13.49 -30.07
CA VAL A 12 15.67 12.40 -29.41
C VAL A 12 15.45 12.73 -27.93
N LYS A 13 16.44 13.26 -27.27
CA LYS A 13 16.37 13.65 -25.86
C LYS A 13 15.35 14.75 -25.65
N GLN A 14 15.34 15.77 -26.50
CA GLN A 14 14.37 16.87 -26.43
C GLN A 14 12.95 16.38 -26.67
N SER A 15 12.75 15.47 -27.64
CA SER A 15 11.44 14.88 -27.92
C SER A 15 10.93 14.07 -26.72
N TYR A 16 11.80 13.28 -26.10
CA TYR A 16 11.47 12.51 -24.90
C TYR A 16 11.07 13.42 -23.74
N GLU A 17 11.84 14.49 -23.50
CA GLU A 17 11.55 15.45 -22.44
C GLU A 17 10.21 16.17 -22.65
N ALA A 18 9.89 16.50 -23.91
CA ALA A 18 8.62 17.13 -24.26
C ALA A 18 7.44 16.20 -24.00
N GLU A 19 7.55 14.93 -24.38
CA GLU A 19 6.51 13.92 -24.11
C GLU A 19 6.35 13.69 -22.61
N HIS A 20 7.44 13.61 -21.88
CA HIS A 20 7.42 13.42 -20.44
C HIS A 20 6.72 14.61 -19.75
N ARG A 21 6.97 15.82 -20.20
CA ARG A 21 6.30 17.02 -19.69
C ARG A 21 4.80 16.98 -19.94
N LYS A 22 4.37 16.57 -21.13
CA LYS A 22 2.94 16.43 -21.45
C LYS A 22 2.27 15.40 -20.56
N GLN A 23 2.91 14.25 -20.34
CA GLN A 23 2.40 13.21 -19.43
C GLN A 23 2.25 13.74 -18.01
N SER A 24 3.23 14.49 -17.53
CA SER A 24 3.18 15.10 -16.20
C SER A 24 2.03 16.10 -16.09
N GLU A 25 1.80 16.89 -17.13
CA GLU A 25 0.68 17.85 -17.17
C GLU A 25 -0.67 17.12 -17.11
N TYR A 26 -0.83 16.00 -17.82
CA TYR A 26 -2.04 15.19 -17.78
C TYR A 26 -2.24 14.56 -16.41
N ILE A 27 -1.19 14.08 -15.79
CA ILE A 27 -1.25 13.52 -14.43
C ILE A 27 -1.72 14.60 -13.45
N ASP A 28 -1.16 15.81 -13.54
CA ASP A 28 -1.58 16.94 -12.70
C ASP A 28 -3.05 17.28 -12.89
N LYS A 29 -3.53 17.24 -14.12
CA LYS A 29 -4.95 17.48 -14.43
C LYS A 29 -5.84 16.40 -13.82
N ILE A 30 -5.44 15.13 -13.96
CA ILE A 30 -6.19 13.99 -13.41
C ILE A 30 -6.28 14.13 -11.88
N LEU A 31 -5.19 14.49 -11.21
CA LEU A 31 -5.17 14.69 -9.78
C LEU A 31 -6.10 15.82 -9.34
N ARG A 32 -6.23 16.86 -10.18
CA ARG A 32 -7.17 17.96 -9.90
C ARG A 32 -8.63 17.54 -10.11
N TYR A 33 -8.90 16.70 -11.11
CA TYR A 33 -10.27 16.22 -11.39
C TYR A 33 -10.71 15.15 -10.37
N PHE A 34 -9.76 14.37 -9.84
CA PHE A 34 -10.03 13.28 -8.91
C PHE A 34 -9.13 13.42 -7.69
N PRO A 35 -9.47 14.33 -6.76
CA PRO A 35 -8.61 14.59 -5.58
C PRO A 35 -8.35 13.35 -4.72
N TYR A 36 -9.28 12.38 -4.71
CA TYR A 36 -9.11 11.15 -3.93
C TYR A 36 -7.92 10.31 -4.44
N VAL A 37 -7.54 10.45 -5.72
CA VAL A 37 -6.38 9.72 -6.26
C VAL A 37 -5.09 10.18 -5.57
N GLU A 38 -4.95 11.47 -5.32
CA GLU A 38 -3.81 12.01 -4.58
C GLU A 38 -3.75 11.44 -3.17
N LYS A 39 -4.90 11.30 -2.51
CA LYS A 39 -4.98 10.70 -1.18
C LYS A 39 -4.68 9.22 -1.18
N LEU A 40 -4.96 8.51 -2.29
CA LEU A 40 -4.65 7.09 -2.45
C LEU A 40 -3.17 6.81 -2.70
N MET A 41 -2.43 7.76 -3.27
CA MET A 41 -1.04 7.53 -3.66
C MET A 41 -0.15 7.01 -2.53
N PRO A 42 -0.17 7.60 -1.31
CA PRO A 42 0.63 7.07 -0.21
C PRO A 42 0.25 5.64 0.16
N MET A 43 -1.04 5.31 0.09
CA MET A 43 -1.51 3.96 0.41
C MET A 43 -1.09 2.96 -0.67
N ILE A 44 -1.21 3.30 -1.95
CA ILE A 44 -0.76 2.46 -3.05
C ILE A 44 0.73 2.18 -2.92
N LYS A 45 1.53 3.20 -2.62
CA LYS A 45 2.96 3.06 -2.40
C LYS A 45 3.26 2.12 -1.23
N TYR A 46 2.55 2.28 -0.13
CA TYR A 46 2.69 1.42 1.05
C TYR A 46 2.35 -0.04 0.72
N LEU A 47 1.25 -0.30 0.04
CA LEU A 47 0.84 -1.65 -0.34
C LEU A 47 1.86 -2.31 -1.25
N SER A 48 2.40 -1.57 -2.22
CA SER A 48 3.36 -2.09 -3.17
C SER A 48 4.74 -2.30 -2.56
N GLU A 49 5.28 -1.29 -1.89
CA GLU A 49 6.67 -1.28 -1.42
C GLU A 49 6.85 -1.93 -0.05
N LYS A 50 5.88 -1.77 0.85
CA LYS A 50 6.02 -2.25 2.23
C LYS A 50 5.32 -3.58 2.47
N MET A 51 4.15 -3.77 1.92
CA MET A 51 3.41 -5.02 2.08
C MET A 51 3.65 -6.02 0.96
N GLY A 52 4.24 -5.58 -0.15
CA GLY A 52 4.57 -6.46 -1.27
C GLY A 52 3.35 -6.99 -2.02
N PHE A 53 2.23 -6.25 -2.01
CA PHE A 53 1.05 -6.64 -2.78
C PHE A 53 1.33 -6.53 -4.27
N ASN A 54 0.82 -7.49 -5.05
CA ASN A 54 0.96 -7.41 -6.50
C ASN A 54 -0.01 -6.39 -7.09
N ASP A 55 0.24 -6.00 -8.35
CA ASP A 55 -0.53 -4.97 -9.03
C ASP A 55 -2.01 -5.32 -9.16
N ASN A 56 -2.33 -6.60 -9.41
CA ASN A 56 -3.72 -7.03 -9.53
C ASN A 56 -4.49 -6.85 -8.23
N LEU A 57 -3.88 -7.20 -7.10
CA LEU A 57 -4.50 -7.02 -5.80
C LEU A 57 -4.70 -5.55 -5.47
N ILE A 58 -3.69 -4.72 -5.72
CA ILE A 58 -3.79 -3.28 -5.49
C ILE A 58 -4.91 -2.68 -6.36
N LYS A 59 -4.99 -3.09 -7.62
CA LYS A 59 -6.03 -2.64 -8.53
C LYS A 59 -7.42 -3.00 -8.02
N LEU A 60 -7.60 -4.22 -7.52
CA LEU A 60 -8.87 -4.66 -6.95
C LEU A 60 -9.23 -3.87 -5.68
N LEU A 61 -8.25 -3.61 -4.81
CA LEU A 61 -8.48 -2.80 -3.61
C LEU A 61 -8.88 -1.37 -3.96
N CYS A 62 -8.35 -0.82 -5.05
CA CYS A 62 -8.72 0.52 -5.51
C CYS A 62 -10.14 0.62 -6.06
N THR A 63 -10.86 -0.49 -6.21
CA THR A 63 -12.30 -0.47 -6.50
C THR A 63 -13.14 -0.22 -5.26
N PHE A 64 -12.51 -0.16 -4.07
CA PHE A 64 -13.15 0.04 -2.76
C PHE A 64 -14.11 -1.09 -2.38
N LYS A 65 -13.93 -2.25 -2.97
CA LYS A 65 -14.66 -3.46 -2.62
C LYS A 65 -13.89 -4.29 -1.61
N GLU A 66 -14.58 -5.21 -0.97
CA GLU A 66 -13.97 -6.16 -0.07
C GLU A 66 -13.36 -7.31 -0.87
N ILE A 67 -12.07 -7.53 -0.71
CA ILE A 67 -11.31 -8.50 -1.49
C ILE A 67 -10.74 -9.56 -0.55
N PRO A 68 -11.13 -10.84 -0.69
CA PRO A 68 -10.53 -11.90 0.12
C PRO A 68 -9.08 -12.16 -0.33
N VAL A 69 -8.17 -12.28 0.62
CA VAL A 69 -6.75 -12.47 0.37
C VAL A 69 -6.30 -13.79 0.99
N LYS A 70 -5.61 -14.60 0.21
CA LYS A 70 -4.98 -15.84 0.65
C LYS A 70 -3.48 -15.65 0.73
N GLY A 71 -2.82 -16.49 1.50
CA GLY A 71 -1.37 -16.45 1.66
C GLY A 71 -0.95 -15.67 2.89
N LYS A 72 0.17 -14.99 2.79
CA LYS A 72 0.74 -14.28 3.94
C LYS A 72 0.73 -12.79 3.71
N LEU A 73 0.45 -12.04 4.77
CA LEU A 73 0.51 -10.58 4.80
C LEU A 73 1.70 -10.16 5.65
N TYR A 74 2.53 -9.27 5.12
CA TYR A 74 3.73 -8.79 5.80
C TYR A 74 3.44 -7.54 6.61
N SER A 75 3.88 -7.53 7.87
CA SER A 75 3.80 -6.38 8.76
C SER A 75 5.14 -5.68 8.87
N THR A 76 5.20 -4.40 8.51
CA THR A 76 6.42 -3.59 8.68
C THR A 76 6.70 -3.33 10.16
N MET A 77 5.63 -3.18 10.96
CA MET A 77 5.76 -2.91 12.39
C MET A 77 6.46 -4.05 13.14
N PHE A 78 6.12 -5.30 12.81
CA PHE A 78 6.68 -6.47 13.47
C PHE A 78 7.76 -7.18 12.66
N ASN A 79 8.01 -6.72 11.43
CA ASN A 79 8.93 -7.35 10.49
C ASN A 79 8.68 -8.85 10.37
N GLN A 80 7.43 -9.22 10.20
CA GLN A 80 6.97 -10.60 10.22
C GLN A 80 5.75 -10.76 9.33
N SER A 81 5.62 -11.93 8.68
CA SER A 81 4.46 -12.28 7.88
C SER A 81 3.49 -13.12 8.70
N PHE A 82 2.19 -12.89 8.48
CA PHE A 82 1.11 -13.63 9.15
C PHE A 82 0.17 -14.22 8.10
N SER A 83 -0.37 -15.40 8.39
CA SER A 83 -1.31 -16.05 7.48
C SER A 83 -2.61 -15.27 7.39
N ALA A 84 -3.07 -15.02 6.16
CA ALA A 84 -4.32 -14.31 5.91
C ALA A 84 -5.54 -15.23 5.94
N ASP A 85 -5.42 -16.46 5.46
CA ASP A 85 -6.46 -17.49 5.44
C ASP A 85 -7.83 -16.99 4.97
N GLY A 86 -7.86 -16.22 3.88
CA GLY A 86 -9.10 -15.66 3.36
C GLY A 86 -9.55 -14.38 4.06
N ALA A 87 -8.67 -13.73 4.79
CA ALA A 87 -8.97 -12.42 5.39
C ALA A 87 -9.42 -11.44 4.32
N VAL A 88 -10.44 -10.64 4.62
CA VAL A 88 -11.03 -9.70 3.67
C VAL A 88 -10.38 -8.34 3.83
N CYS A 89 -9.75 -7.88 2.74
CA CYS A 89 -9.08 -6.58 2.71
C CYS A 89 -9.93 -5.57 1.96
N SER A 90 -9.89 -4.32 2.41
CA SER A 90 -10.56 -3.21 1.75
C SER A 90 -9.83 -1.90 2.06
N LEU A 91 -10.02 -0.90 1.20
CA LEU A 91 -9.52 0.45 1.46
C LEU A 91 -10.70 1.32 1.89
N LYS A 92 -10.56 2.00 3.03
CA LYS A 92 -11.57 2.93 3.53
C LYS A 92 -10.92 4.22 3.98
N GLU A 93 -11.63 5.32 3.75
CA GLU A 93 -11.19 6.63 4.21
C GLU A 93 -11.45 6.74 5.72
N ASP A 94 -10.44 7.20 6.46
CA ASP A 94 -10.58 7.41 7.90
C ASP A 94 -11.20 8.79 8.20
N LYS A 95 -11.31 9.12 9.49
CA LYS A 95 -11.91 10.39 9.92
C LYS A 95 -11.10 11.60 9.47
N GLU A 96 -9.82 11.42 9.19
CA GLU A 96 -8.92 12.50 8.76
C GLU A 96 -8.83 12.62 7.25
N GLY A 97 -9.60 11.83 6.51
CA GLY A 97 -9.63 11.85 5.05
C GLY A 97 -8.49 11.09 4.41
N ARG A 98 -7.76 10.26 5.15
CA ARG A 98 -6.71 9.40 4.64
C ARG A 98 -7.25 8.00 4.41
N PHE A 99 -6.75 7.33 3.37
CA PHE A 99 -7.14 5.94 3.12
C PHE A 99 -6.34 5.00 4.02
N ASP A 100 -7.04 4.03 4.58
CA ASP A 100 -6.46 3.00 5.45
C ASP A 100 -6.81 1.63 4.91
N LEU A 101 -5.86 0.70 5.02
CA LEU A 101 -6.11 -0.70 4.69
C LEU A 101 -6.83 -1.35 5.86
N ARG A 102 -8.03 -1.86 5.59
CA ARG A 102 -8.83 -2.61 6.54
C ARG A 102 -8.71 -4.09 6.25
N ILE A 103 -8.51 -4.88 7.29
CA ILE A 103 -8.46 -6.34 7.20
C ILE A 103 -9.51 -6.88 8.18
N ASP A 104 -10.47 -7.64 7.65
CA ASP A 104 -11.61 -8.15 8.42
C ASP A 104 -12.36 -7.05 9.17
N GLY A 105 -12.50 -5.88 8.55
CA GLY A 105 -13.25 -4.76 9.09
C GLY A 105 -12.51 -3.89 10.09
N VAL A 106 -11.25 -4.21 10.41
CA VAL A 106 -10.43 -3.40 11.33
C VAL A 106 -9.19 -2.89 10.62
N SER A 107 -8.60 -1.81 11.16
CA SER A 107 -7.35 -1.30 10.58
C SER A 107 -6.29 -2.39 10.55
N HIS A 108 -5.46 -2.38 9.48
CA HIS A 108 -4.39 -3.37 9.35
C HIS A 108 -3.43 -3.36 10.55
N HIS A 109 -3.21 -2.22 11.17
CA HIS A 109 -2.37 -2.13 12.38
C HIS A 109 -2.95 -2.95 13.51
N SER A 110 -4.27 -2.85 13.74
CA SER A 110 -4.97 -3.61 14.79
C SER A 110 -5.01 -5.09 14.48
N TRP A 111 -5.23 -5.43 13.19
CA TRP A 111 -5.25 -6.82 12.75
C TRP A 111 -3.88 -7.49 12.98
N PHE A 112 -2.79 -6.82 12.57
CA PHE A 112 -1.44 -7.34 12.78
C PHE A 112 -1.09 -7.47 14.26
N ARG A 113 -1.51 -6.51 15.08
CA ARG A 113 -1.27 -6.58 16.53
C ARG A 113 -1.97 -7.79 17.13
N ARG A 114 -3.20 -8.05 16.75
CA ARG A 114 -3.93 -9.22 17.20
C ARG A 114 -3.24 -10.52 16.77
N LYS A 115 -2.78 -10.59 15.52
CA LYS A 115 -2.05 -11.74 15.00
C LYS A 115 -0.72 -11.94 15.73
N LYS A 116 -0.02 -10.86 16.06
CA LYS A 116 1.21 -10.94 16.85
C LYS A 116 0.94 -11.48 18.25
N ASP A 117 -0.12 -11.01 18.89
CA ASP A 117 -0.52 -11.50 20.20
C ASP A 117 -0.86 -13.01 20.17
N GLU A 118 -1.63 -13.45 19.18
CA GLU A 118 -1.94 -14.86 18.98
C GLU A 118 -0.67 -15.69 18.77
N PHE A 119 0.26 -15.19 17.98
CA PHE A 119 1.55 -15.85 17.73
C PHE A 119 2.36 -15.99 19.02
N MET A 120 2.44 -14.93 19.81
CA MET A 120 3.16 -14.94 21.08
C MET A 120 2.52 -15.91 22.07
N GLN A 121 1.19 -15.96 22.12
CA GLN A 121 0.46 -16.94 22.95
C GLN A 121 0.78 -18.37 22.53
N SER A 122 0.86 -18.62 21.22
CA SER A 122 1.18 -19.97 20.71
C SER A 122 2.58 -20.43 21.10
N LEU A 123 3.49 -19.48 21.38
CA LEU A 123 4.84 -19.77 21.87
C LEU A 123 4.91 -19.84 23.40
N GLY A 124 3.77 -19.65 24.10
CA GLY A 124 3.74 -19.59 25.54
C GLY A 124 4.30 -18.31 26.12
N MET A 125 4.47 -17.27 25.33
CA MET A 125 4.98 -15.98 25.76
C MET A 125 3.84 -15.05 26.19
N PRO A 126 4.05 -14.16 27.20
CA PRO A 126 3.01 -13.22 27.61
C PRO A 126 2.73 -12.22 26.49
N THR A 127 1.43 -11.99 26.26
CA THR A 127 1.00 -10.95 25.34
C THR A 127 0.74 -9.66 26.12
N ARG A 128 0.61 -8.55 25.36
CA ARG A 128 0.28 -7.26 25.93
C ARG A 128 -1.04 -7.31 26.72
N LYS A 129 -2.02 -8.05 26.24
CA LYS A 129 -3.32 -8.23 26.89
C LYS A 129 -3.19 -9.04 28.19
N GLN A 130 -2.40 -10.10 28.19
CA GLN A 130 -2.14 -10.93 29.38
C GLN A 130 -1.39 -10.13 30.44
N ASN A 131 -0.43 -9.31 30.06
CA ASN A 131 0.29 -8.45 31.00
C ASN A 131 -0.64 -7.49 31.71
N LYS A 132 -1.61 -6.91 31.01
CA LYS A 132 -2.63 -6.06 31.66
C LYS A 132 -3.49 -6.86 32.64
N GLY A 133 -3.84 -8.11 32.31
CA GLY A 133 -4.57 -9.00 33.20
C GLY A 133 -3.80 -9.35 34.45
N ILE A 134 -2.51 -9.56 34.34
CA ILE A 134 -1.65 -9.89 35.46
C ILE A 134 -1.48 -8.73 36.44
N GLN A 135 -1.51 -7.51 35.94
CA GLN A 135 -1.38 -6.30 36.75
C GLN A 135 -2.63 -5.96 37.57
N LEU A 136 -3.71 -6.61 37.26
CA LEU A 136 -4.94 -6.47 38.01
C LEU A 136 -4.93 -7.33 39.29
#